data_63b18f6adb8d08f7da22236ea2c777fc
#
_entry.id   63b18f6adb8d08f7da22236ea2c777fc
#
_cell.length_a   1.000
_cell.length_b   1.000
_cell.length_c   1.000
_cell.angle_alpha   90.00
_cell.angle_beta   90.00
_cell.angle_gamma   90.00
#
_symmetry.space_group_name_H-M   'P 1'
#
loop_
_entity.id
_entity.type
_entity.pdbx_description
1 polymer ?
#
loop_
_entity_poly.entity_id
_entity_poly.type
_entity_poly.pdbx_seq_one_letter_code
_entity_poly.pdbx_strand_id
1 'polypeptide(L)'
;AGSTPTAIVGVQEVATAPSSSSQYFPRNYGYGWYQNNGNIYDAGTNVVTSGSSYTSGDVLAIALDLDNQEVKFYKNNSLDNTIGLNGTHVAIAVADYANSYYAQLTCNFGQKSFTYTPPTGFVALQQDNLPETAKGVSGLVWNKNRDSTYNHGLWDSSRGKFLFVSSNTNAAETTALNGTTKFLKGGFTVGAGGGGNNS
;
A
#
# COMPACT_ATOMS: atom_id res chain seq x y z
N ALA A 1 -24.71 29.47 -8.86
CA ALA A 1 -24.23 28.20 -9.39
C ALA A 1 -23.48 27.53 -8.24
N GLY A 2 -24.02 26.40 -7.71
CA GLY A 2 -23.32 25.64 -6.69
C GLY A 2 -22.06 25.03 -7.30
N SER A 3 -20.91 25.12 -6.62
CA SER A 3 -19.72 24.41 -7.03
C SER A 3 -19.95 22.92 -6.82
N THR A 4 -19.70 22.13 -7.85
CA THR A 4 -19.76 20.67 -7.77
C THR A 4 -18.57 20.14 -7.01
N PRO A 5 -18.72 19.06 -6.20
CA PRO A 5 -17.58 18.37 -5.59
C PRO A 5 -16.56 18.03 -6.68
N THR A 6 -15.30 18.18 -6.37
CA THR A 6 -14.25 17.89 -7.31
C THR A 6 -13.27 16.91 -6.70
N ALA A 7 -13.29 15.68 -7.17
CA ALA A 7 -12.33 14.66 -6.79
C ALA A 7 -11.07 14.75 -7.64
N ILE A 8 -9.95 14.39 -7.03
CA ILE A 8 -8.68 14.16 -7.71
C ILE A 8 -8.24 12.75 -7.36
N VAL A 9 -7.96 11.94 -8.37
CA VAL A 9 -7.43 10.58 -8.19
C VAL A 9 -6.08 10.46 -8.89
N GLY A 10 -5.16 9.69 -8.34
CA GLY A 10 -3.86 9.57 -8.97
C GLY A 10 -2.83 8.80 -8.16
N VAL A 11 -1.57 9.05 -8.46
CA VAL A 11 -0.41 8.48 -7.78
C VAL A 11 0.47 9.58 -7.23
N GLN A 12 1.15 9.30 -6.13
CA GLN A 12 1.98 10.26 -5.42
C GLN A 12 3.38 9.70 -5.19
N GLU A 13 4.34 10.59 -5.21
CA GLU A 13 5.68 10.33 -4.71
C GLU A 13 5.72 10.43 -3.18
N VAL A 14 6.16 9.35 -2.52
CA VAL A 14 6.16 9.30 -1.04
C VAL A 14 7.16 10.25 -0.42
N ALA A 15 8.31 10.46 -1.08
CA ALA A 15 9.36 11.34 -0.57
C ALA A 15 8.94 12.82 -0.46
N THR A 16 7.91 13.23 -1.21
CA THR A 16 7.42 14.60 -1.26
C THR A 16 6.06 14.78 -0.58
N ALA A 17 5.64 13.81 0.24
CA ALA A 17 4.37 13.87 0.95
C ALA A 17 4.26 15.18 1.77
N PRO A 18 3.14 15.91 1.66
CA PRO A 18 2.97 17.18 2.35
C PRO A 18 3.00 16.99 3.85
N SER A 19 3.70 17.87 4.55
CA SER A 19 3.77 17.89 6.01
C SER A 19 2.50 18.42 6.68
N SER A 20 1.58 19.04 5.93
CA SER A 20 0.26 19.51 6.42
C SER A 20 -0.63 19.98 5.27
N SER A 21 -1.95 19.84 5.44
CA SER A 21 -3.09 20.53 4.78
C SER A 21 -2.95 21.07 3.34
N SER A 22 -2.18 20.47 2.47
CA SER A 22 -2.20 20.86 1.07
C SER A 22 -3.47 20.34 0.40
N GLN A 23 -4.37 21.25 0.03
CA GLN A 23 -5.66 20.95 -0.61
C GLN A 23 -5.54 20.33 -2.02
N TYR A 24 -4.35 20.23 -2.56
CA TYR A 24 -4.12 19.87 -3.97
C TYR A 24 -3.40 18.53 -4.16
N PHE A 25 -3.48 17.71 -3.20
CA PHE A 25 -2.98 16.35 -3.20
C PHE A 25 -3.88 15.43 -4.05
N PRO A 26 -3.43 14.55 -4.94
CA PRO A 26 -2.07 14.29 -5.40
C PRO A 26 -1.55 15.25 -6.50
N ARG A 27 -2.34 16.25 -6.88
CA ARG A 27 -2.02 17.19 -7.96
C ARG A 27 -0.65 17.86 -7.82
N ASN A 28 -0.27 18.26 -6.60
CA ASN A 28 0.96 19.01 -6.35
C ASN A 28 2.16 18.15 -5.98
N TYR A 29 1.97 16.86 -5.74
CA TYR A 29 3.01 15.94 -5.23
C TYR A 29 3.06 14.62 -5.98
N GLY A 30 2.55 14.60 -7.18
CA GLY A 30 2.48 13.43 -8.04
C GLY A 30 1.56 13.69 -9.22
N TYR A 31 1.00 12.65 -9.80
CA TYR A 31 0.13 12.74 -10.97
C TYR A 31 -1.32 12.64 -10.54
N GLY A 32 -2.04 13.76 -10.63
CA GLY A 32 -3.45 13.86 -10.24
C GLY A 32 -4.38 14.09 -11.41
N TRP A 33 -5.33 13.17 -11.62
CA TRP A 33 -6.42 13.29 -12.61
C TRP A 33 -7.60 14.03 -12.00
N TYR A 34 -7.95 15.16 -12.61
CA TYR A 34 -8.90 16.11 -12.06
C TYR A 34 -10.31 15.88 -12.62
N GLN A 35 -11.29 15.76 -11.76
CA GLN A 35 -12.66 15.40 -12.10
C GLN A 35 -13.31 16.34 -13.12
N ASN A 36 -13.25 17.65 -12.88
CA ASN A 36 -14.05 18.65 -13.60
C ASN A 36 -13.73 18.77 -15.09
N ASN A 37 -12.45 18.63 -15.44
CA ASN A 37 -12.00 18.91 -16.80
C ASN A 37 -11.18 17.77 -17.41
N GLY A 38 -10.96 16.70 -16.64
CA GLY A 38 -10.14 15.57 -17.09
C GLY A 38 -8.64 15.85 -17.19
N ASN A 39 -8.20 17.02 -16.80
CA ASN A 39 -6.78 17.34 -16.85
C ASN A 39 -5.99 16.48 -15.87
N ILE A 40 -4.78 16.12 -16.25
CA ILE A 40 -3.81 15.47 -15.36
C ILE A 40 -2.69 16.47 -15.07
N TYR A 41 -2.36 16.58 -13.80
CA TYR A 41 -1.33 17.48 -13.29
C TYR A 41 -0.16 16.68 -12.76
N ASP A 42 1.05 17.16 -13.03
CA ASP A 42 2.31 16.71 -12.41
C ASP A 42 2.89 17.85 -11.58
N ALA A 43 3.05 17.63 -10.28
CA ALA A 43 3.60 18.64 -9.35
C ALA A 43 2.99 20.04 -9.53
N GLY A 44 1.69 20.11 -9.76
CA GLY A 44 0.95 21.36 -9.97
C GLY A 44 0.94 21.85 -11.42
N THR A 45 1.74 21.30 -12.31
CA THR A 45 1.77 21.63 -13.72
C THR A 45 0.79 20.73 -14.50
N ASN A 46 0.02 21.32 -15.41
CA ASN A 46 -0.90 20.57 -16.25
C ASN A 46 -0.13 19.84 -17.36
N VAL A 47 -0.10 18.51 -17.34
CA VAL A 47 0.62 17.68 -18.33
C VAL A 47 -0.30 17.05 -19.37
N VAL A 48 -1.59 16.95 -19.06
CA VAL A 48 -2.62 16.52 -20.01
C VAL A 48 -3.81 17.48 -19.94
N THR A 49 -4.18 18.05 -21.07
CA THR A 49 -5.31 19.01 -21.20
C THR A 49 -6.53 18.44 -21.91
N SER A 50 -6.45 17.20 -22.37
CA SER A 50 -7.48 16.55 -23.20
C SER A 50 -8.00 15.24 -22.60
N GLY A 51 -7.77 15.00 -21.32
CA GLY A 51 -8.32 13.84 -20.64
C GLY A 51 -9.83 13.95 -20.43
N SER A 52 -10.48 12.83 -20.12
CA SER A 52 -11.91 12.78 -19.87
C SER A 52 -12.27 13.25 -18.46
N SER A 53 -13.21 14.16 -18.34
CA SER A 53 -13.86 14.43 -17.04
C SER A 53 -14.63 13.20 -16.56
N TYR A 54 -14.83 13.08 -15.25
CA TYR A 54 -15.59 11.98 -14.69
C TYR A 54 -16.64 12.48 -13.68
N THR A 55 -17.65 11.66 -13.44
CA THR A 55 -18.79 12.01 -12.59
C THR A 55 -19.23 10.82 -11.75
N SER A 56 -20.25 11.03 -10.92
CA SER A 56 -20.83 9.95 -10.10
C SER A 56 -21.28 8.76 -10.97
N GLY A 57 -20.91 7.56 -10.56
CA GLY A 57 -21.18 6.32 -11.29
C GLY A 57 -20.06 5.88 -12.24
N ASP A 58 -19.11 6.74 -12.57
CA ASP A 58 -17.94 6.32 -13.35
C ASP A 58 -17.02 5.41 -12.53
N VAL A 59 -16.46 4.41 -13.18
CA VAL A 59 -15.43 3.53 -12.64
C VAL A 59 -14.08 3.99 -13.18
N LEU A 60 -13.20 4.41 -12.27
CA LEU A 60 -11.85 4.82 -12.61
C LEU A 60 -10.88 3.70 -12.23
N ALA A 61 -9.90 3.42 -13.10
CA ALA A 61 -8.83 2.51 -12.77
C ALA A 61 -7.46 3.16 -13.01
N ILE A 62 -6.53 2.86 -12.12
CA ILE A 62 -5.15 3.30 -12.18
C ILE A 62 -4.28 2.04 -12.30
N ALA A 63 -3.57 1.91 -13.41
CA ALA A 63 -2.60 0.85 -13.63
C ALA A 63 -1.19 1.44 -13.54
N LEU A 64 -0.46 1.07 -12.49
CA LEU A 64 0.87 1.59 -12.17
C LEU A 64 1.93 0.57 -12.54
N ASP A 65 2.87 0.94 -13.40
CA ASP A 65 4.02 0.16 -13.81
C ASP A 65 5.31 0.89 -13.43
N LEU A 66 5.93 0.45 -12.35
CA LEU A 66 7.17 1.05 -11.86
C LEU A 66 8.41 0.56 -12.61
N ASP A 67 8.34 -0.59 -13.27
CA ASP A 67 9.44 -1.13 -14.06
C ASP A 67 9.62 -0.31 -15.35
N ASN A 68 8.50 0.04 -15.99
CA ASN A 68 8.50 0.89 -17.19
C ASN A 68 8.35 2.38 -16.87
N GLN A 69 8.23 2.75 -15.59
CA GLN A 69 8.05 4.13 -15.15
C GLN A 69 6.84 4.79 -15.83
N GLU A 70 5.67 4.14 -15.79
CA GLU A 70 4.43 4.70 -16.34
C GLU A 70 3.21 4.44 -15.46
N VAL A 71 2.24 5.34 -15.57
CA VAL A 71 0.88 5.16 -15.01
C VAL A 71 -0.15 5.32 -16.13
N LYS A 72 -1.13 4.41 -16.14
CA LYS A 72 -2.25 4.44 -17.08
C LYS A 72 -3.53 4.73 -16.32
N PHE A 73 -4.30 5.68 -16.82
CA PHE A 73 -5.60 6.05 -16.30
C PHE A 73 -6.69 5.51 -17.21
N TYR A 74 -7.68 4.84 -16.63
CA TYR A 74 -8.81 4.28 -17.36
C TYR A 74 -10.11 4.84 -16.81
N LYS A 75 -11.04 5.14 -17.71
CA LYS A 75 -12.42 5.48 -17.38
C LYS A 75 -13.37 4.45 -18.01
N ASN A 76 -14.19 3.79 -17.18
CA ASN A 76 -15.18 2.81 -17.64
C ASN A 76 -14.58 1.76 -18.60
N ASN A 77 -13.41 1.21 -18.23
CA ASN A 77 -12.65 0.23 -19.01
C ASN A 77 -11.97 0.75 -20.30
N SER A 78 -12.07 2.03 -20.60
CA SER A 78 -11.37 2.64 -21.72
C SER A 78 -10.11 3.35 -21.24
N LEU A 79 -8.98 3.13 -21.89
CA LEU A 79 -7.74 3.87 -21.62
C LEU A 79 -7.98 5.36 -21.93
N ASP A 80 -7.77 6.21 -20.94
CA ASP A 80 -7.86 7.65 -21.09
C ASP A 80 -6.49 8.26 -21.39
N ASN A 81 -5.52 7.98 -20.54
CA ASN A 81 -4.16 8.51 -20.70
C ASN A 81 -3.09 7.56 -20.16
N THR A 82 -1.91 7.68 -20.75
CA THR A 82 -0.66 7.08 -20.23
C THR A 82 0.34 8.21 -19.95
N ILE A 83 0.90 8.22 -18.75
CA ILE A 83 1.85 9.25 -18.29
C ILE A 83 3.15 8.56 -17.89
N GLY A 84 4.27 9.07 -18.40
CA GLY A 84 5.59 8.68 -17.90
C GLY A 84 5.84 9.26 -16.52
N LEU A 85 6.39 8.46 -15.61
CA LEU A 85 6.67 8.85 -14.25
C LEU A 85 8.10 9.42 -14.12
N ASN A 86 8.24 10.46 -13.31
CA ASN A 86 9.52 11.00 -12.90
C ASN A 86 9.74 10.67 -11.42
N GLY A 87 10.57 9.66 -11.12
CA GLY A 87 10.86 9.27 -9.75
C GLY A 87 10.07 8.06 -9.24
N THR A 88 10.10 7.84 -7.94
CA THR A 88 9.48 6.68 -7.30
C THR A 88 8.09 7.02 -6.79
N HIS A 89 7.06 6.57 -7.51
CA HIS A 89 5.66 6.75 -7.14
C HIS A 89 5.15 5.46 -6.49
N VAL A 90 4.75 5.53 -5.25
CA VAL A 90 4.48 4.33 -4.44
C VAL A 90 3.14 4.37 -3.71
N ALA A 91 2.35 5.41 -3.87
CA ALA A 91 1.05 5.51 -3.23
C ALA A 91 -0.05 5.88 -4.24
N ILE A 92 -1.17 5.16 -4.18
CA ILE A 92 -2.42 5.62 -4.79
C ILE A 92 -2.97 6.74 -3.89
N ALA A 93 -3.33 7.85 -4.48
CA ALA A 93 -3.79 9.01 -3.76
C ALA A 93 -5.14 9.50 -4.28
N VAL A 94 -5.99 9.90 -3.35
CA VAL A 94 -7.29 10.52 -3.65
C VAL A 94 -7.45 11.76 -2.78
N ALA A 95 -8.03 12.80 -3.34
CA ALA A 95 -8.31 14.03 -2.62
C ALA A 95 -9.62 14.66 -3.07
N ASP A 96 -10.21 15.46 -2.19
CA ASP A 96 -11.31 16.35 -2.50
C ASP A 96 -10.77 17.79 -2.57
N TYR A 97 -11.18 18.52 -3.60
CA TYR A 97 -10.69 19.88 -3.87
C TYR A 97 -11.65 20.98 -3.37
N ALA A 98 -12.85 20.66 -2.96
CA ALA A 98 -13.86 21.68 -2.68
C ALA A 98 -14.08 21.91 -1.17
N ASN A 99 -13.96 23.15 -0.72
CA ASN A 99 -14.15 23.54 0.68
C ASN A 99 -15.59 23.37 1.24
N SER A 100 -16.56 23.07 0.40
CA SER A 100 -17.98 23.06 0.79
C SER A 100 -18.76 21.84 0.32
N TYR A 101 -18.15 20.93 -0.43
CA TYR A 101 -18.78 19.74 -0.98
C TYR A 101 -17.83 18.57 -0.88
N TYR A 102 -18.36 17.41 -0.50
CA TYR A 102 -17.55 16.21 -0.32
C TYR A 102 -17.72 15.28 -1.52
N ALA A 103 -16.61 14.86 -2.12
CA ALA A 103 -16.60 13.76 -3.05
C ALA A 103 -16.51 12.44 -2.26
N GLN A 104 -17.40 11.49 -2.55
CA GLN A 104 -17.33 10.16 -1.99
C GLN A 104 -16.73 9.20 -3.03
N LEU A 105 -15.62 8.59 -2.68
CA LEU A 105 -14.92 7.61 -3.49
C LEU A 105 -14.89 6.25 -2.79
N THR A 106 -15.18 5.20 -3.53
CA THR A 106 -15.03 3.82 -3.05
C THR A 106 -13.81 3.21 -3.72
N CYS A 107 -12.79 2.88 -2.94
CA CYS A 107 -11.58 2.25 -3.45
C CYS A 107 -11.69 0.72 -3.39
N ASN A 108 -11.25 0.06 -4.47
CA ASN A 108 -11.13 -1.38 -4.56
C ASN A 108 -9.70 -1.75 -4.96
N PHE A 109 -8.95 -2.35 -4.05
CA PHE A 109 -7.58 -2.83 -4.27
C PHE A 109 -7.50 -4.35 -4.46
N GLY A 110 -8.67 -4.99 -4.69
CA GLY A 110 -8.79 -6.45 -4.83
C GLY A 110 -9.56 -7.12 -3.69
N GLN A 111 -10.02 -6.37 -2.68
CA GLN A 111 -10.87 -6.88 -1.60
C GLN A 111 -12.26 -7.31 -2.07
N LYS A 112 -12.65 -6.91 -3.28
CA LYS A 112 -13.85 -7.35 -4.01
C LYS A 112 -13.48 -7.59 -5.46
N SER A 113 -14.29 -8.34 -6.20
CA SER A 113 -14.14 -8.46 -7.65
C SER A 113 -14.14 -7.09 -8.31
N PHE A 114 -13.23 -6.88 -9.25
CA PHE A 114 -13.25 -5.68 -10.06
C PHE A 114 -14.46 -5.66 -11.00
N THR A 115 -15.00 -4.47 -11.26
CA THR A 115 -16.07 -4.28 -12.25
C THR A 115 -15.59 -4.63 -13.66
N TYR A 116 -14.33 -4.34 -13.94
CA TYR A 116 -13.69 -4.62 -15.22
C TYR A 116 -12.42 -5.43 -15.00
N THR A 117 -12.09 -6.29 -15.95
CA THR A 117 -10.83 -7.05 -15.92
C THR A 117 -9.64 -6.11 -15.98
N PRO A 118 -8.65 -6.25 -15.09
CA PRO A 118 -7.42 -5.47 -15.17
C PRO A 118 -6.73 -5.63 -16.53
N PRO A 119 -6.02 -4.61 -17.02
CA PRO A 119 -5.22 -4.73 -18.23
C PRO A 119 -4.20 -5.86 -18.12
N THR A 120 -3.86 -6.47 -19.26
CA THR A 120 -2.88 -7.56 -19.30
C THR A 120 -1.57 -7.15 -18.64
N GLY A 121 -1.05 -7.98 -17.75
CA GLY A 121 0.17 -7.74 -16.98
C GLY A 121 -0.04 -7.01 -15.66
N PHE A 122 -1.24 -6.48 -15.39
CA PHE A 122 -1.55 -5.83 -14.12
C PHE A 122 -2.36 -6.74 -13.20
N VAL A 123 -2.09 -6.65 -11.92
CA VAL A 123 -2.78 -7.40 -10.86
C VAL A 123 -3.31 -6.44 -9.78
N ALA A 124 -4.24 -6.90 -8.98
CA ALA A 124 -4.76 -6.12 -7.87
C ALA A 124 -3.64 -5.74 -6.88
N LEU A 125 -3.67 -4.50 -6.38
CA LEU A 125 -2.74 -4.03 -5.35
C LEU A 125 -3.14 -4.61 -3.99
N GLN A 126 -2.82 -5.86 -3.79
CA GLN A 126 -3.07 -6.60 -2.55
C GLN A 126 -1.86 -7.47 -2.20
N GLN A 127 -1.75 -7.81 -0.92
CA GLN A 127 -0.57 -8.49 -0.39
C GLN A 127 -0.26 -9.81 -1.13
N ASP A 128 -1.27 -10.56 -1.53
CA ASP A 128 -1.08 -11.85 -2.20
C ASP A 128 -0.44 -11.74 -3.59
N ASN A 129 -0.53 -10.59 -4.22
CA ASN A 129 0.06 -10.31 -5.53
C ASN A 129 1.45 -9.68 -5.46
N LEU A 130 1.91 -9.30 -4.26
CA LEU A 130 3.26 -8.77 -4.09
C LEU A 130 4.30 -9.91 -4.17
N PRO A 131 5.53 -9.62 -4.63
CA PRO A 131 6.64 -10.57 -4.53
C PRO A 131 6.82 -11.08 -3.11
N GLU A 132 7.26 -12.32 -2.93
CA GLU A 132 7.47 -12.92 -1.61
C GLU A 132 8.38 -12.07 -0.70
N THR A 133 9.35 -11.38 -1.29
CA THR A 133 10.25 -10.47 -0.57
C THR A 133 9.57 -9.20 -0.07
N ALA A 134 8.46 -8.79 -0.68
CA ALA A 134 7.71 -7.59 -0.33
C ALA A 134 6.46 -7.88 0.50
N LYS A 135 6.06 -9.16 0.62
CA LYS A 135 4.91 -9.55 1.44
C LYS A 135 5.23 -9.39 2.91
N GLY A 136 4.47 -8.56 3.59
CA GLY A 136 4.46 -8.51 5.05
C GLY A 136 3.82 -9.79 5.60
N VAL A 137 4.44 -10.39 6.58
CA VAL A 137 3.88 -11.52 7.31
C VAL A 137 3.60 -11.06 8.74
N SER A 138 2.34 -11.09 9.14
CA SER A 138 1.94 -10.87 10.53
C SER A 138 1.80 -12.20 11.23
N GLY A 139 2.44 -12.36 12.36
CA GLY A 139 2.38 -13.59 13.11
C GLY A 139 2.91 -13.46 14.53
N LEU A 140 2.40 -14.34 15.38
CA LEU A 140 2.87 -14.57 16.71
C LEU A 140 3.28 -16.04 16.83
N VAL A 141 4.51 -16.29 17.27
CA VAL A 141 5.00 -17.62 17.60
C VAL A 141 5.16 -17.70 19.12
N TRP A 142 4.44 -18.62 19.74
CA TRP A 142 4.60 -18.96 21.14
C TRP A 142 5.26 -20.33 21.23
N ASN A 143 6.47 -20.36 21.73
CA ASN A 143 7.26 -21.59 21.88
C ASN A 143 7.53 -21.90 23.35
N LYS A 144 7.38 -23.17 23.72
CA LYS A 144 7.68 -23.70 25.06
C LYS A 144 8.36 -25.05 24.93
N ASN A 145 9.54 -25.15 25.49
CA ASN A 145 10.16 -26.47 25.71
C ASN A 145 9.38 -27.21 26.81
N ARG A 146 8.98 -28.44 26.54
CA ARG A 146 8.21 -29.28 27.46
C ARG A 146 9.06 -30.19 28.31
N ASP A 147 10.31 -30.41 27.90
CA ASP A 147 11.23 -31.38 28.54
C ASP A 147 12.18 -30.72 29.55
N SER A 148 12.10 -29.39 29.67
CA SER A 148 12.95 -28.64 30.58
C SER A 148 12.29 -27.38 31.13
N THR A 149 12.93 -26.71 32.09
CA THR A 149 12.42 -25.54 32.81
C THR A 149 12.66 -24.21 32.08
N TYR A 150 12.93 -24.23 30.76
CA TYR A 150 13.11 -23.00 30.00
C TYR A 150 11.87 -22.14 29.98
N ASN A 151 12.06 -20.83 29.89
CA ASN A 151 10.99 -19.85 29.81
C ASN A 151 10.18 -20.01 28.51
N HIS A 152 8.96 -19.51 28.52
CA HIS A 152 8.12 -19.42 27.31
C HIS A 152 8.60 -18.26 26.44
N GLY A 153 8.92 -18.52 25.19
CA GLY A 153 9.30 -17.49 24.23
C GLY A 153 8.14 -17.05 23.36
N LEU A 154 7.95 -15.74 23.24
CA LEU A 154 6.98 -15.09 22.36
C LEU A 154 7.73 -14.23 21.35
N TRP A 155 7.62 -14.59 20.08
CA TRP A 155 8.14 -13.82 18.94
C TRP A 155 6.96 -13.30 18.13
N ASP A 156 7.02 -12.06 17.72
CA ASP A 156 6.04 -11.51 16.78
C ASP A 156 6.72 -10.76 15.62
N SER A 157 5.98 -10.65 14.55
CA SER A 157 6.46 -10.00 13.32
C SER A 157 6.68 -8.50 13.48
N SER A 158 6.05 -7.85 14.46
CA SER A 158 6.22 -6.41 14.74
C SER A 158 7.55 -6.11 15.39
N ARG A 159 7.99 -6.96 16.32
CA ARG A 159 9.35 -6.89 16.89
C ARG A 159 10.42 -7.33 15.91
N GLY A 160 10.04 -8.19 14.99
CA GLY A 160 10.93 -8.77 14.01
C GLY A 160 11.54 -10.11 14.46
N LYS A 161 12.28 -10.72 13.56
CA LYS A 161 13.01 -11.95 13.83
C LYS A 161 14.05 -11.71 14.92
N PHE A 162 14.36 -12.73 15.69
CA PHE A 162 15.35 -12.76 16.76
C PHE A 162 14.98 -12.04 18.06
N LEU A 163 14.01 -11.15 18.07
CA LEU A 163 13.55 -10.45 19.27
C LEU A 163 12.38 -11.19 19.92
N PHE A 164 12.44 -11.38 21.24
CA PHE A 164 11.39 -12.06 21.98
C PHE A 164 11.19 -11.52 23.39
N VAL A 165 10.01 -11.79 23.92
CA VAL A 165 9.69 -11.63 25.34
C VAL A 165 9.31 -12.97 25.94
N SER A 166 9.48 -13.11 27.24
CA SER A 166 9.06 -14.32 27.99
C SER A 166 7.69 -14.07 28.62
N SER A 167 6.70 -14.92 28.33
CA SER A 167 5.36 -14.75 28.90
C SER A 167 5.23 -15.11 30.38
N ASN A 168 6.22 -15.79 30.93
CA ASN A 168 6.26 -16.28 32.32
C ASN A 168 7.27 -15.54 33.19
N THR A 169 7.80 -14.43 32.72
CA THR A 169 8.72 -13.56 33.48
C THR A 169 8.38 -12.09 33.22
N ASN A 170 8.91 -11.20 34.05
CA ASN A 170 8.86 -9.75 33.84
C ASN A 170 10.13 -9.20 33.20
N ALA A 171 10.92 -10.06 32.56
CA ALA A 171 12.13 -9.64 31.86
C ALA A 171 11.81 -8.80 30.65
N ALA A 172 12.67 -7.81 30.38
CA ALA A 172 12.59 -7.01 29.16
C ALA A 172 12.81 -7.87 27.91
N GLU A 173 12.43 -7.32 26.76
CA GLU A 173 12.73 -7.90 25.45
C GLU A 173 14.22 -8.21 25.30
N THR A 174 14.53 -9.34 24.70
CA THR A 174 15.91 -9.78 24.48
C THR A 174 16.07 -10.43 23.12
N THR A 175 17.32 -10.63 22.71
CA THR A 175 17.69 -11.22 21.43
C THR A 175 18.03 -12.69 21.58
N ALA A 176 17.45 -13.52 20.69
CA ALA A 176 17.80 -14.93 20.53
C ALA A 176 18.04 -15.23 19.06
N LEU A 177 19.30 -15.23 18.63
CA LEU A 177 19.68 -15.47 17.22
C LEU A 177 19.24 -16.84 16.71
N ASN A 178 19.05 -17.80 17.60
CA ASN A 178 18.59 -19.16 17.31
C ASN A 178 17.08 -19.35 17.56
N GLY A 179 16.35 -18.29 17.90
CA GLY A 179 14.90 -18.30 18.02
C GLY A 179 14.19 -18.32 16.68
N THR A 180 13.07 -17.61 16.57
CA THR A 180 12.39 -17.44 15.29
C THR A 180 13.26 -16.62 14.34
N THR A 181 13.73 -17.25 13.27
CA THR A 181 14.65 -16.66 12.31
C THR A 181 13.95 -16.10 11.10
N LYS A 182 12.71 -16.52 10.82
CA LYS A 182 11.90 -16.02 9.72
C LYS A 182 10.42 -16.29 9.99
N PHE A 183 9.57 -15.31 9.71
CA PHE A 183 8.11 -15.49 9.57
C PHE A 183 7.78 -15.77 8.11
N LEU A 184 6.91 -16.74 7.84
CA LEU A 184 6.52 -17.20 6.52
C LEU A 184 4.99 -17.18 6.39
N LYS A 185 4.46 -17.12 5.19
CA LYS A 185 3.01 -17.14 4.92
C LYS A 185 2.29 -18.36 5.53
N GLY A 186 2.97 -19.49 5.62
CA GLY A 186 2.42 -20.75 6.16
C GLY A 186 3.08 -21.22 7.45
N GLY A 187 3.87 -20.37 8.13
CA GLY A 187 4.57 -20.80 9.34
C GLY A 187 5.77 -19.92 9.70
N PHE A 188 6.79 -20.53 10.27
CA PHE A 188 8.01 -19.85 10.68
C PHE A 188 9.22 -20.81 10.63
N THR A 189 10.41 -20.27 10.66
CA THR A 189 11.63 -21.06 10.83
C THR A 189 12.31 -20.72 12.15
N VAL A 190 12.95 -21.71 12.75
CA VAL A 190 13.79 -21.56 13.95
C VAL A 190 15.25 -21.84 13.60
N GLY A 191 16.15 -21.19 14.31
CA GLY A 191 17.58 -21.45 14.18
C GLY A 191 18.00 -22.73 14.89
N ALA A 192 19.14 -23.29 14.48
CA ALA A 192 19.69 -24.48 15.10
C ALA A 192 20.51 -24.16 16.37
N GLY A 193 20.40 -24.98 17.43
CA GLY A 193 21.37 -25.03 18.54
C GLY A 193 21.21 -23.95 19.60
N GLY A 194 20.02 -23.42 19.85
CA GLY A 194 19.78 -22.51 20.98
C GLY A 194 19.04 -23.19 22.13
N GLY A 195 19.69 -23.34 23.29
CA GLY A 195 18.99 -23.80 24.49
C GLY A 195 17.78 -22.90 24.79
N GLY A 196 16.61 -23.47 24.83
CA GLY A 196 15.33 -22.77 25.07
C GLY A 196 14.35 -22.77 23.91
N ASN A 197 14.79 -22.93 22.67
CA ASN A 197 13.93 -22.90 21.51
C ASN A 197 13.90 -24.19 20.68
N ASN A 198 14.88 -25.08 20.87
CA ASN A 198 15.16 -26.19 19.96
C ASN A 198 15.40 -27.54 20.65
N SER A 199 14.75 -27.80 21.70
CA SER A 199 14.83 -29.14 22.28
C SER A 199 13.47 -29.71 22.43
#